data_44f097c9efec6a3a807bcac666449674
#
_entry.id   44f097c9efec6a3a807bcac666449674
#
_cell.length_a   1.000
_cell.length_b   1.000
_cell.length_c   1.000
_cell.angle_alpha   90.00
_cell.angle_beta   90.00
_cell.angle_gamma   90.00
#
_symmetry.space_group_name_H-M   'P 1'
#
loop_
_entity.id
_entity.type
_entity.pdbx_description
1 polymer ?
#
loop_
_entity_poly.entity_id
_entity_poly.type
_entity_poly.pdbx_seq_one_letter_code
_entity_poly.pdbx_strand_id
1 'polypeptide(L)'
;CFVIILGVLLLGNDLIEKLKPYEPEQYSFGITNAKLISVALLKLEDEKIEKTFENVVVAVSKLFPGKFSLIHYPHIPDTMRIDNTLRLDAGKNHAEFIMGNRVKGYRLTGLGKIAAEETIEQLEVGSNSSDKKRIGKSRKKETRLVSDIMDSIAYDKFSKKQFSSINKFDVCDVLHGTLETNSDKLANNLDTLKYHTDALKPIK
;
A
#
# COMPACT_ATOMS: atom_id res chain seq x y z
N CYS A 1 -0.31 40.68 1.88
CA CYS A 1 -0.51 39.35 1.25
C CYS A 1 0.79 38.66 0.82
N PHE A 2 1.73 39.34 0.17
CA PHE A 2 2.97 38.73 -0.35
C PHE A 2 3.90 38.18 0.75
N VAL A 3 3.99 38.83 1.90
CA VAL A 3 4.83 38.39 3.04
C VAL A 3 4.29 37.15 3.70
N ILE A 4 2.97 36.97 3.76
CA ILE A 4 2.33 35.75 4.34
C ILE A 4 2.53 34.55 3.43
N ILE A 5 2.43 34.71 2.11
CA ILE A 5 2.66 33.63 1.13
C ILE A 5 4.13 33.20 1.14
N LEU A 6 5.07 34.14 1.22
CA LEU A 6 6.51 33.82 1.31
C LEU A 6 6.85 33.10 2.63
N GLY A 7 6.22 33.49 3.74
CA GLY A 7 6.39 32.85 5.05
C GLY A 7 5.87 31.40 5.07
N VAL A 8 4.74 31.14 4.43
CA VAL A 8 4.15 29.78 4.34
C VAL A 8 5.00 28.85 3.44
N LEU A 9 5.58 29.38 2.35
CA LEU A 9 6.47 28.62 1.47
C LEU A 9 7.80 28.26 2.16
N LEU A 10 8.38 29.17 2.92
CA LEU A 10 9.62 28.94 3.68
C LEU A 10 9.40 27.92 4.80
N LEU A 11 8.27 28.00 5.52
CA LEU A 11 7.91 27.05 6.58
C LEU A 11 7.69 25.61 6.04
N GLY A 12 7.12 25.48 4.85
CA GLY A 12 6.90 24.17 4.23
C GLY A 12 8.20 23.44 3.88
N ASN A 13 9.20 24.18 3.37
CA ASN A 13 10.52 23.61 3.07
C ASN A 13 11.25 23.16 4.33
N ASP A 14 11.22 23.95 5.41
CA ASP A 14 11.83 23.61 6.69
C ASP A 14 11.19 22.38 7.34
N LEU A 15 9.89 22.15 7.15
CA LEU A 15 9.18 20.99 7.66
C LEU A 15 9.54 19.70 6.89
N ILE A 16 9.66 19.77 5.56
CA ILE A 16 10.11 18.63 4.76
C ILE A 16 11.56 18.26 5.12
N GLU A 17 12.40 19.24 5.40
CA GLU A 17 13.79 19.04 5.84
C GLU A 17 13.88 18.26 7.18
N LYS A 18 12.87 18.32 8.03
CA LYS A 18 12.80 17.58 9.31
C LYS A 18 12.38 16.13 9.17
N LEU A 19 11.88 15.70 8.00
CA LEU A 19 11.52 14.31 7.76
C LEU A 19 12.75 13.40 7.93
N LYS A 20 12.60 12.38 8.77
CA LYS A 20 13.68 11.40 9.00
C LYS A 20 13.70 10.38 7.86
N PRO A 21 14.85 10.16 7.20
CA PRO A 21 14.98 9.14 6.18
C PRO A 21 14.82 7.73 6.77
N TYR A 22 14.29 6.82 5.98
CA TYR A 22 14.34 5.39 6.23
C TYR A 22 15.64 4.80 5.70
N GLU A 23 16.15 3.76 6.36
CA GLU A 23 17.35 3.06 5.89
C GLU A 23 17.04 2.23 4.63
N PRO A 24 17.97 2.13 3.65
CA PRO A 24 17.75 1.41 2.41
C PRO A 24 17.29 -0.04 2.58
N GLU A 25 17.76 -0.72 3.62
CA GLU A 25 17.40 -2.11 3.95
C GLU A 25 15.91 -2.26 4.29
N GLN A 26 15.28 -1.21 4.84
CA GLN A 26 13.88 -1.24 5.26
C GLN A 26 12.93 -1.28 4.06
N TYR A 27 13.32 -0.73 2.89
CA TYR A 27 12.48 -0.64 1.69
C TYR A 27 13.04 -1.34 0.46
N SER A 28 14.14 -2.08 0.58
CA SER A 28 14.81 -2.74 -0.55
C SER A 28 13.99 -3.84 -1.17
N PHE A 29 13.18 -4.58 -0.39
CA PHE A 29 12.41 -5.73 -0.87
C PHE A 29 10.92 -5.67 -0.52
N GLY A 30 10.09 -5.97 -1.52
CA GLY A 30 8.66 -6.26 -1.32
C GLY A 30 7.74 -5.04 -1.13
N ILE A 31 8.27 -3.81 -1.16
CA ILE A 31 7.46 -2.59 -1.09
C ILE A 31 7.43 -1.91 -2.46
N THR A 32 6.23 -1.70 -3.01
CA THR A 32 6.07 -1.04 -4.30
C THR A 32 6.34 0.46 -4.22
N ASN A 33 6.71 1.08 -5.35
CA ASN A 33 6.92 2.53 -5.41
C ASN A 33 5.67 3.31 -5.01
N ALA A 34 4.49 2.84 -5.41
CA ALA A 34 3.20 3.44 -5.04
C ALA A 34 3.00 3.50 -3.53
N LYS A 35 3.29 2.42 -2.80
CA LYS A 35 3.20 2.38 -1.34
C LYS A 35 4.19 3.33 -0.67
N LEU A 36 5.42 3.43 -1.18
CA LEU A 36 6.41 4.39 -0.66
C LEU A 36 5.98 5.84 -0.89
N ILE A 37 5.43 6.14 -2.07
CA ILE A 37 4.89 7.49 -2.35
C ILE A 37 3.67 7.76 -1.46
N SER A 38 2.83 6.76 -1.19
CA SER A 38 1.71 6.92 -0.25
C SER A 38 2.18 7.27 1.16
N VAL A 39 3.28 6.68 1.63
CA VAL A 39 3.91 7.07 2.93
C VAL A 39 4.34 8.53 2.90
N ALA A 40 4.99 8.98 1.82
CA ALA A 40 5.41 10.38 1.70
C ALA A 40 4.21 11.34 1.71
N LEU A 41 3.14 11.00 0.99
CA LEU A 41 1.90 11.78 0.98
C LEU A 41 1.24 11.83 2.37
N LEU A 42 1.25 10.74 3.13
CA LEU A 42 0.73 10.72 4.50
C LEU A 42 1.55 11.61 5.42
N LYS A 43 2.89 11.53 5.35
CA LYS A 43 3.78 12.40 6.12
C LYS A 43 3.60 13.89 5.80
N LEU A 44 3.40 14.24 4.52
CA LEU A 44 3.07 15.61 4.13
C LEU A 44 1.71 16.05 4.69
N GLU A 45 0.71 15.14 4.74
CA GLU A 45 -0.60 15.42 5.33
C GLU A 45 -0.51 15.66 6.83
N ASP A 46 0.25 14.86 7.56
CA ASP A 46 0.47 14.98 9.00
C ASP A 46 1.12 16.32 9.36
N GLU A 47 2.11 16.75 8.56
CA GLU A 47 2.79 18.04 8.72
C GLU A 47 2.02 19.23 8.12
N LYS A 48 0.82 18.98 7.57
CA LYS A 48 -0.04 20.00 6.91
C LYS A 48 0.66 20.73 5.76
N ILE A 49 1.54 20.05 5.06
CA ILE A 49 2.24 20.54 3.88
C ILE A 49 1.39 20.26 2.64
N GLU A 50 1.33 21.23 1.73
CA GLU A 50 0.61 21.08 0.47
C GLU A 50 1.24 19.95 -0.37
N LYS A 51 0.41 19.05 -0.88
CA LYS A 51 0.84 17.89 -1.66
C LYS A 51 0.98 18.22 -3.15
N THR A 52 1.76 19.25 -3.46
CA THR A 52 2.16 19.59 -4.84
C THR A 52 3.13 18.52 -5.36
N PHE A 53 3.33 18.49 -6.68
CA PHE A 53 4.28 17.55 -7.28
C PHE A 53 5.70 17.74 -6.72
N GLU A 54 6.13 19.00 -6.57
CA GLU A 54 7.46 19.38 -6.08
C GLU A 54 7.65 18.91 -4.63
N ASN A 55 6.69 19.16 -3.76
CA ASN A 55 6.74 18.72 -2.36
C ASN A 55 6.77 17.19 -2.24
N VAL A 56 6.01 16.49 -3.09
CA VAL A 56 6.04 15.02 -3.15
C VAL A 56 7.41 14.52 -3.58
N VAL A 57 8.03 15.13 -4.61
CA VAL A 57 9.37 14.77 -5.09
C VAL A 57 10.40 14.94 -3.96
N VAL A 58 10.39 16.08 -3.29
CA VAL A 58 11.35 16.36 -2.20
C VAL A 58 11.13 15.39 -1.03
N ALA A 59 9.88 15.20 -0.59
CA ALA A 59 9.56 14.30 0.51
C ALA A 59 9.94 12.84 0.22
N VAL A 60 9.65 12.33 -0.98
CA VAL A 60 10.00 10.96 -1.41
C VAL A 60 11.50 10.78 -1.44
N SER A 61 12.24 11.76 -1.99
CA SER A 61 13.71 11.71 -2.06
C SER A 61 14.36 11.76 -0.69
N LYS A 62 13.78 12.54 0.23
CA LYS A 62 14.25 12.65 1.60
C LYS A 62 13.98 11.38 2.41
N LEU A 63 12.77 10.83 2.31
CA LEU A 63 12.36 9.64 3.06
C LEU A 63 13.04 8.36 2.56
N PHE A 64 13.30 8.26 1.24
CA PHE A 64 13.81 7.03 0.61
C PHE A 64 15.04 7.30 -0.25
N PRO A 65 16.16 7.71 0.36
CA PRO A 65 17.36 8.05 -0.36
C PRO A 65 17.86 6.90 -1.24
N GLY A 66 18.26 7.19 -2.49
CA GLY A 66 18.72 6.22 -3.45
C GLY A 66 17.62 5.44 -4.19
N LYS A 67 16.41 5.28 -3.64
CA LYS A 67 15.31 4.55 -4.30
C LYS A 67 14.71 5.31 -5.49
N PHE A 68 14.57 6.61 -5.34
CA PHE A 68 13.99 7.51 -6.33
C PHE A 68 15.02 8.52 -6.86
N SER A 69 16.28 8.12 -6.92
CA SER A 69 17.37 8.93 -7.44
C SER A 69 17.83 8.43 -8.80
N LEU A 70 18.47 9.29 -9.56
CA LEU A 70 19.15 8.91 -10.80
C LEU A 70 20.29 7.94 -10.49
N ILE A 71 20.48 6.93 -11.34
CA ILE A 71 21.45 5.84 -11.11
C ILE A 71 22.88 6.37 -10.89
N HIS A 72 23.30 7.32 -11.71
CA HIS A 72 24.66 7.87 -11.63
C HIS A 72 24.76 9.15 -10.78
N TYR A 73 23.64 9.66 -10.30
CA TYR A 73 23.55 10.89 -9.50
C TYR A 73 22.60 10.68 -8.30
N PRO A 74 23.05 9.97 -7.25
CA PRO A 74 22.20 9.59 -6.12
C PRO A 74 21.57 10.76 -5.34
N HIS A 75 22.14 11.96 -5.47
CA HIS A 75 21.64 13.19 -4.86
C HIS A 75 20.58 13.91 -5.69
N ILE A 76 20.33 13.46 -6.94
CA ILE A 76 19.34 14.05 -7.83
C ILE A 76 18.12 13.14 -7.91
N PRO A 77 16.91 13.65 -7.58
CA PRO A 77 15.66 12.88 -7.69
C PRO A 77 15.38 12.45 -9.13
N ASP A 78 14.98 11.20 -9.31
CA ASP A 78 14.39 10.71 -10.57
C ASP A 78 12.90 11.11 -10.62
N THR A 79 12.66 12.36 -11.02
CA THR A 79 11.30 12.92 -11.12
C THR A 79 10.43 12.18 -12.11
N MET A 80 11.03 11.56 -13.15
CA MET A 80 10.31 10.77 -14.15
C MET A 80 9.73 9.50 -13.52
N ARG A 81 10.51 8.81 -12.69
CA ARG A 81 10.05 7.61 -11.96
C ARG A 81 8.92 7.96 -11.00
N ILE A 82 9.04 9.08 -10.28
CA ILE A 82 7.99 9.54 -9.36
C ILE A 82 6.73 9.91 -10.13
N ASP A 83 6.86 10.71 -11.20
CA ASP A 83 5.72 11.12 -12.04
C ASP A 83 5.00 9.92 -12.68
N ASN A 84 5.76 8.97 -13.21
CA ASN A 84 5.18 7.75 -13.77
C ASN A 84 4.39 6.96 -12.73
N THR A 85 4.91 6.81 -11.51
CA THR A 85 4.21 6.12 -10.43
C THR A 85 2.93 6.86 -10.05
N LEU A 86 2.97 8.19 -9.87
CA LEU A 86 1.81 9.02 -9.56
C LEU A 86 0.75 8.95 -10.66
N ARG A 87 1.14 8.96 -11.93
CA ARG A 87 0.20 8.87 -13.06
C ARG A 87 -0.45 7.50 -13.21
N LEU A 88 0.29 6.42 -12.94
CA LEU A 88 -0.25 5.06 -13.00
C LEU A 88 -1.24 4.80 -11.88
N ASP A 89 -0.92 5.22 -10.66
CA ASP A 89 -1.79 5.03 -9.50
C ASP A 89 -2.92 6.06 -9.43
N ALA A 90 -2.66 7.30 -9.85
CA ALA A 90 -3.68 8.34 -9.92
C ALA A 90 -4.51 8.32 -11.21
N GLY A 91 -4.15 7.45 -12.17
CA GLY A 91 -4.85 7.34 -13.44
C GLY A 91 -6.29 6.84 -13.30
N LYS A 92 -7.13 7.13 -14.31
CA LYS A 92 -8.59 6.86 -14.29
C LYS A 92 -8.96 5.41 -13.99
N ASN A 93 -8.07 4.45 -14.30
CA ASN A 93 -8.32 3.02 -14.16
C ASN A 93 -7.61 2.37 -12.97
N HIS A 94 -6.74 3.09 -12.25
CA HIS A 94 -5.87 2.53 -11.22
C HIS A 94 -5.66 3.46 -10.01
N ALA A 95 -6.61 4.36 -9.72
CA ALA A 95 -6.58 5.22 -8.54
C ALA A 95 -6.78 4.41 -7.24
N GLU A 96 -5.92 3.41 -7.03
CA GLU A 96 -6.02 2.53 -5.86
C GLU A 96 -5.60 3.26 -4.58
N PHE A 97 -4.44 3.89 -4.58
CA PHE A 97 -3.88 4.54 -3.39
C PHE A 97 -3.86 6.06 -3.48
N ILE A 98 -3.67 6.61 -4.67
CA ILE A 98 -3.39 8.04 -4.89
C ILE A 98 -4.35 8.60 -5.92
N MET A 99 -4.91 9.77 -5.66
CA MET A 99 -5.72 10.52 -6.61
C MET A 99 -5.23 11.96 -6.72
N GLY A 100 -5.50 12.56 -7.88
CA GLY A 100 -5.10 13.94 -8.16
C GLY A 100 -4.28 14.07 -9.43
N ASN A 101 -3.66 15.21 -9.61
CA ASN A 101 -2.78 15.54 -10.73
C ASN A 101 -1.84 16.69 -10.37
N ARG A 102 -0.89 17.02 -11.26
CA ARG A 102 0.09 18.11 -11.04
C ARG A 102 -0.53 19.46 -10.75
N VAL A 103 -1.69 19.77 -11.33
CA VAL A 103 -2.34 21.08 -11.19
C VAL A 103 -3.09 21.21 -9.87
N LYS A 104 -3.81 20.13 -9.48
CA LYS A 104 -4.67 20.12 -8.28
C LYS A 104 -3.97 19.54 -7.05
N GLY A 105 -2.72 19.11 -7.19
CA GLY A 105 -2.01 18.35 -6.17
C GLY A 105 -2.51 16.91 -6.06
N TYR A 106 -1.92 16.17 -5.12
CA TYR A 106 -2.18 14.75 -4.89
C TYR A 106 -2.82 14.54 -3.52
N ARG A 107 -3.59 13.47 -3.39
CA ARG A 107 -4.19 13.05 -2.12
C ARG A 107 -4.30 11.54 -2.06
N LEU A 108 -4.29 11.01 -0.86
CA LEU A 108 -4.52 9.59 -0.62
C LEU A 108 -6.01 9.25 -0.74
N THR A 109 -6.30 8.07 -1.26
CA THR A 109 -7.60 7.41 -1.11
C THR A 109 -7.72 6.82 0.30
N GLY A 110 -8.90 6.32 0.68
CA GLY A 110 -9.05 5.55 1.92
C GLY A 110 -8.11 4.34 1.97
N LEU A 111 -8.03 3.58 0.87
CA LEU A 111 -7.08 2.47 0.72
C LEU A 111 -5.62 2.94 0.75
N GLY A 112 -5.33 4.11 0.17
CA GLY A 112 -4.00 4.70 0.20
C GLY A 112 -3.53 5.05 1.61
N LYS A 113 -4.40 5.55 2.47
CA LYS A 113 -4.08 5.81 3.88
C LYS A 113 -3.75 4.52 4.62
N ILE A 114 -4.60 3.51 4.51
CA ILE A 114 -4.37 2.19 5.11
C ILE A 114 -3.05 1.59 4.61
N ALA A 115 -2.81 1.62 3.30
CA ALA A 115 -1.58 1.10 2.71
C ALA A 115 -0.32 1.86 3.17
N ALA A 116 -0.42 3.19 3.37
CA ALA A 116 0.67 4.00 3.90
C ALA A 116 0.98 3.66 5.36
N GLU A 117 -0.04 3.56 6.22
CA GLU A 117 0.10 3.18 7.63
C GLU A 117 0.72 1.79 7.78
N GLU A 118 0.21 0.79 7.05
CA GLU A 118 0.77 -0.56 7.02
C GLU A 118 2.23 -0.58 6.54
N THR A 119 2.56 0.30 5.58
CA THR A 119 3.93 0.41 5.07
C THR A 119 4.85 1.05 6.09
N ILE A 120 4.40 2.08 6.81
CA ILE A 120 5.17 2.68 7.93
C ILE A 120 5.47 1.63 9.00
N GLU A 121 4.47 0.87 9.43
CA GLU A 121 4.70 -0.24 10.38
C GLU A 121 5.75 -1.23 9.86
N GLN A 122 5.73 -1.53 8.56
CA GLN A 122 6.72 -2.42 7.94
C GLN A 122 8.13 -1.83 7.95
N LEU A 123 8.25 -0.53 7.69
CA LEU A 123 9.52 0.19 7.68
C LEU A 123 10.11 0.28 9.10
N GLU A 124 9.29 0.60 10.11
CA GLU A 124 9.73 0.74 11.51
C GLU A 124 10.10 -0.59 12.16
N VAL A 125 9.37 -1.66 11.89
CA VAL A 125 9.70 -3.01 12.39
C VAL A 125 10.96 -3.56 11.71
N GLY A 126 11.33 -3.08 10.51
CA GLY A 126 12.56 -3.45 9.78
C GLY A 126 13.85 -3.14 10.54
N SER A 127 13.82 -2.14 11.43
CA SER A 127 14.98 -1.71 12.20
C SER A 127 15.33 -2.62 13.40
N ASN A 128 14.45 -3.52 13.82
CA ASN A 128 14.58 -4.22 15.10
C ASN A 128 14.72 -5.75 15.09
N SER A 129 14.78 -6.42 13.92
CA SER A 129 14.97 -7.88 13.96
C SER A 129 15.41 -8.51 12.64
N SER A 130 16.59 -9.09 12.62
CA SER A 130 17.05 -10.00 11.56
C SER A 130 16.39 -11.40 11.59
N ASP A 131 15.65 -11.78 12.66
CA ASP A 131 15.21 -13.17 12.81
C ASP A 131 13.72 -13.44 13.15
N LYS A 132 12.90 -12.42 13.41
CA LYS A 132 11.49 -12.68 13.84
C LYS A 132 10.41 -12.38 12.79
N LYS A 133 10.75 -12.01 11.55
CA LYS A 133 9.84 -11.32 10.63
C LYS A 133 9.04 -12.16 9.65
N ARG A 134 9.33 -13.45 9.51
CA ARG A 134 8.54 -14.29 8.58
C ARG A 134 7.22 -14.78 9.15
N ILE A 135 7.10 -14.88 10.47
CA ILE A 135 5.92 -15.47 11.12
C ILE A 135 4.76 -14.48 11.27
N GLY A 136 5.02 -13.20 11.53
CA GLY A 136 3.97 -12.20 11.80
C GLY A 136 3.23 -11.70 10.56
N LYS A 137 3.89 -11.61 9.40
CA LYS A 137 3.26 -11.18 8.13
C LYS A 137 2.31 -12.21 7.54
N SER A 138 2.65 -13.49 7.67
CA SER A 138 1.78 -14.58 7.27
C SER A 138 0.49 -14.55 8.08
N ARG A 139 0.56 -14.49 9.41
CA ARG A 139 -0.63 -14.48 10.28
C ARG A 139 -1.61 -13.33 10.03
N LYS A 140 -1.15 -12.08 9.81
CA LYS A 140 -2.06 -10.95 9.52
C LYS A 140 -2.79 -11.13 8.19
N LYS A 141 -2.11 -11.61 7.14
CA LYS A 141 -2.70 -11.88 5.84
C LYS A 141 -3.68 -13.07 5.90
N GLU A 142 -3.31 -14.10 6.62
CA GLU A 142 -4.11 -15.29 6.88
C GLU A 142 -5.35 -14.95 7.71
N THR A 143 -5.22 -14.07 8.72
CA THR A 143 -6.34 -13.62 9.55
C THR A 143 -7.34 -12.78 8.73
N ARG A 144 -6.88 -11.92 7.81
CA ARG A 144 -7.77 -11.17 6.90
C ARG A 144 -8.50 -12.11 5.94
N LEU A 145 -7.78 -13.04 5.32
CA LEU A 145 -8.38 -14.02 4.40
C LEU A 145 -9.46 -14.84 5.11
N VAL A 146 -9.23 -15.24 6.36
CA VAL A 146 -10.23 -15.94 7.16
C VAL A 146 -11.43 -15.04 7.49
N SER A 147 -11.19 -13.76 7.82
CA SER A 147 -12.26 -12.79 8.02
C SER A 147 -13.11 -12.63 6.76
N ASP A 148 -12.47 -12.44 5.60
CA ASP A 148 -13.16 -12.30 4.31
C ASP A 148 -14.05 -13.52 3.99
N ILE A 149 -13.54 -14.74 4.30
CA ILE A 149 -14.31 -15.97 4.13
C ILE A 149 -15.49 -16.02 5.11
N MET A 150 -15.27 -15.68 6.38
CA MET A 150 -16.32 -15.73 7.42
C MET A 150 -17.41 -14.69 7.17
N ASP A 151 -17.08 -13.58 6.53
CA ASP A 151 -18.02 -12.51 6.16
C ASP A 151 -18.76 -12.81 4.84
N SER A 152 -18.36 -13.89 4.12
CA SER A 152 -18.96 -14.24 2.84
C SER A 152 -20.35 -14.86 2.98
N ILE A 153 -21.20 -14.65 1.97
CA ILE A 153 -22.54 -15.27 1.87
C ILE A 153 -22.44 -16.79 1.85
N ALA A 154 -21.41 -17.36 1.23
CA ALA A 154 -21.18 -18.80 1.20
C ALA A 154 -20.96 -19.38 2.60
N TYR A 155 -20.18 -18.70 3.45
CA TYR A 155 -19.93 -19.12 4.82
C TYR A 155 -21.18 -18.99 5.69
N ASP A 156 -21.96 -17.93 5.53
CA ASP A 156 -23.24 -17.76 6.26
C ASP A 156 -24.21 -18.89 5.94
N LYS A 157 -24.39 -19.25 4.66
CA LYS A 157 -25.19 -20.39 4.22
C LYS A 157 -24.65 -21.72 4.75
N PHE A 158 -23.33 -21.90 4.72
CA PHE A 158 -22.66 -23.10 5.24
C PHE A 158 -22.90 -23.23 6.75
N SER A 159 -22.72 -22.17 7.53
CA SER A 159 -22.90 -22.18 8.98
C SER A 159 -24.34 -22.51 9.39
N LYS A 160 -25.31 -22.08 8.59
CA LYS A 160 -26.73 -22.38 8.75
C LYS A 160 -27.15 -23.75 8.21
N LYS A 161 -26.19 -24.58 7.74
CA LYS A 161 -26.42 -25.90 7.12
C LYS A 161 -27.32 -25.87 5.87
N GLN A 162 -27.34 -24.74 5.19
CA GLN A 162 -28.14 -24.53 3.96
C GLN A 162 -27.33 -24.88 2.71
N PHE A 163 -26.72 -26.06 2.66
CA PHE A 163 -25.77 -26.44 1.61
C PHE A 163 -26.37 -26.41 0.21
N SER A 164 -27.65 -26.77 0.05
CA SER A 164 -28.37 -26.73 -1.24
C SER A 164 -28.59 -25.33 -1.79
N SER A 165 -28.49 -24.30 -0.95
CA SER A 165 -28.64 -22.90 -1.36
C SER A 165 -27.34 -22.24 -1.76
N ILE A 166 -26.19 -22.89 -1.53
CA ILE A 166 -24.88 -22.42 -1.99
C ILE A 166 -24.81 -22.62 -3.48
N ASN A 167 -24.62 -21.54 -4.21
CA ASN A 167 -24.55 -21.54 -5.66
C ASN A 167 -23.15 -21.17 -6.16
N LYS A 168 -22.95 -21.28 -7.47
CA LYS A 168 -21.64 -21.01 -8.09
C LYS A 168 -21.17 -19.56 -7.94
N PHE A 169 -22.07 -18.60 -7.79
CA PHE A 169 -21.71 -17.20 -7.55
C PHE A 169 -21.12 -17.03 -6.16
N ASP A 170 -21.72 -17.66 -5.13
CA ASP A 170 -21.22 -17.62 -3.77
C ASP A 170 -19.79 -18.20 -3.68
N VAL A 171 -19.51 -19.26 -4.44
CA VAL A 171 -18.17 -19.89 -4.50
C VAL A 171 -17.18 -18.99 -5.26
N CYS A 172 -17.58 -18.40 -6.37
CA CYS A 172 -16.74 -17.45 -7.12
C CYS A 172 -16.35 -16.25 -6.26
N ASP A 173 -17.28 -15.72 -5.46
CA ASP A 173 -17.03 -14.61 -4.56
C ASP A 173 -15.93 -14.94 -3.52
N VAL A 174 -16.04 -16.09 -2.84
CA VAL A 174 -15.02 -16.58 -1.91
C VAL A 174 -13.65 -16.77 -2.59
N LEU A 175 -13.65 -17.18 -3.87
CA LEU A 175 -12.42 -17.37 -4.66
C LEU A 175 -11.94 -16.08 -5.34
N HIS A 176 -12.54 -14.92 -5.00
CA HIS A 176 -12.22 -13.62 -5.62
C HIS A 176 -12.25 -13.67 -7.16
N GLY A 177 -13.29 -14.33 -7.70
CA GLY A 177 -13.49 -14.48 -9.13
C GLY A 177 -14.94 -14.19 -9.55
N THR A 178 -15.18 -14.30 -10.85
CA THR A 178 -16.49 -14.19 -11.48
C THR A 178 -16.79 -15.46 -12.27
N LEU A 179 -18.01 -15.63 -12.78
CA LEU A 179 -18.35 -16.76 -13.65
C LEU A 179 -17.57 -16.80 -14.96
N GLU A 180 -17.02 -15.67 -15.38
CA GLU A 180 -16.19 -15.53 -16.59
C GLU A 180 -14.70 -15.77 -16.30
N THR A 181 -14.33 -15.92 -15.01
CA THR A 181 -12.95 -16.19 -14.63
C THR A 181 -12.56 -17.59 -15.11
N ASN A 182 -11.39 -17.68 -15.77
CA ASN A 182 -10.83 -18.95 -16.25
C ASN A 182 -10.75 -19.97 -15.09
N SER A 183 -11.12 -21.23 -15.36
CA SER A 183 -11.10 -22.34 -14.42
C SER A 183 -9.75 -22.54 -13.76
N ASP A 184 -8.65 -22.38 -14.50
CA ASP A 184 -7.27 -22.51 -13.97
C ASP A 184 -6.96 -21.44 -12.93
N LYS A 185 -7.47 -20.21 -13.15
CA LYS A 185 -7.31 -19.12 -12.19
C LYS A 185 -8.12 -19.38 -10.91
N LEU A 186 -9.34 -19.89 -11.03
CA LEU A 186 -10.15 -20.26 -9.87
C LEU A 186 -9.52 -21.43 -9.10
N ALA A 187 -8.96 -22.42 -9.79
CA ALA A 187 -8.22 -23.54 -9.19
C ALA A 187 -7.00 -23.03 -8.42
N ASN A 188 -6.20 -22.16 -9.01
CA ASN A 188 -5.04 -21.55 -8.33
C ASN A 188 -5.44 -20.72 -7.10
N ASN A 189 -6.56 -19.99 -7.17
CA ASN A 189 -7.08 -19.23 -6.03
C ASN A 189 -7.53 -20.18 -4.91
N LEU A 190 -8.19 -21.30 -5.25
CA LEU A 190 -8.58 -22.34 -4.31
C LEU A 190 -7.37 -22.99 -3.62
N ASP A 191 -6.32 -23.30 -4.36
CA ASP A 191 -5.11 -23.90 -3.82
C ASP A 191 -4.36 -22.91 -2.91
N THR A 192 -4.34 -21.65 -3.27
CA THR A 192 -3.83 -20.56 -2.42
C THR A 192 -4.63 -20.46 -1.11
N LEU A 193 -5.95 -20.53 -1.20
CA LEU A 193 -6.84 -20.52 -0.05
C LEU A 193 -6.59 -21.69 0.88
N LYS A 194 -6.49 -22.92 0.33
CA LYS A 194 -6.16 -24.14 1.09
C LYS A 194 -4.83 -24.01 1.80
N TYR A 195 -3.78 -23.55 1.10
CA TYR A 195 -2.46 -23.36 1.69
C TYR A 195 -2.52 -22.44 2.92
N HIS A 196 -3.22 -21.30 2.84
CA HIS A 196 -3.34 -20.37 3.94
C HIS A 196 -4.20 -20.90 5.10
N THR A 197 -5.26 -21.65 4.80
CA THR A 197 -6.09 -22.27 5.85
C THR A 197 -5.38 -23.41 6.56
N ASP A 198 -4.55 -24.18 5.87
CA ASP A 198 -3.73 -25.23 6.48
C ASP A 198 -2.65 -24.65 7.39
N ALA A 199 -2.08 -23.50 7.05
CA ALA A 199 -1.12 -22.78 7.89
C ALA A 199 -1.72 -22.25 9.21
N LEU A 200 -3.05 -22.10 9.29
CA LEU A 200 -3.77 -21.66 10.49
C LEU A 200 -4.17 -22.82 11.42
N LYS A 201 -4.04 -24.07 10.98
CA LYS A 201 -4.33 -25.21 11.86
C LYS A 201 -3.36 -25.20 13.04
N PRO A 202 -3.85 -25.33 14.28
CA PRO A 202 -2.96 -25.43 15.43
C PRO A 202 -2.06 -26.67 15.25
N ILE A 203 -0.76 -26.45 15.39
CA ILE A 203 0.21 -27.55 15.47
C ILE A 203 -0.16 -28.35 16.74
N LYS A 204 -0.66 -29.56 16.52
CA LYS A 204 -0.99 -30.49 17.61
C LYS A 204 0.28 -31.04 18.20
#